data_534982bf10137b8f95912a7d729bf1f7
#
_entry.id   534982bf10137b8f95912a7d729bf1f7
#
_cell.length_a   1.000
_cell.length_b   1.000
_cell.length_c   1.000
_cell.angle_alpha   90.00
_cell.angle_beta   90.00
_cell.angle_gamma   90.00
#
_symmetry.space_group_name_H-M   'P 1'
#
loop_
_entity.id
_entity.type
_entity.pdbx_description
1 polymer ?
#
loop_
_entity_poly.entity_id
_entity_poly.type
_entity_poly.pdbx_seq_one_letter_code
_entity_poly.pdbx_strand_id
1 'polypeptide(L)'
;MRNSECGISENATRFDCKEILIKDKNNKKQLFAENHFIPYSALKCIYDRRTNMKVYNTLTRQKEDLIPITPGEYKIYACGPTVYNYIHIGNARPICVFDVLRRYLEYRGNKVTFVQNFTDIDDKIINRANEEGVSFSEISEKYIAEYKTDAAGLNVREATVHPKATENIDEIIAIIETLIEKGYAYQAEHDVYFSPAKFAEYGKLSHQPLEDLMSGARINVGEIKREPMDFALWKGSKPGEPYWESPWGQGRPGWHIECSAMNRKYLGETIDIHCGGQDLIFPHHENEIAQSECCNGAPFAHYWMHNGFITVDNEKMSKSKGNFFTVRDVAQQYGYEAIRLLMISCQYRSPINYSYDSLMQCKASLTRLHTCRDSLDFALANAGEDVAAEQLAALEQSFDGYRAKFCEAMDDDLNTADAIGTLFELVRHINKEVLTAAPAKNAVEAAIKVFDELTGVLGIVYNEKKEEDGGDAAIEALIAERTAARKEKNWARADEIRNQLTEMGVVLEDTPQGVKWHRA
;
A
#
# COMPACT_ATOMS: atom_id res chain seq x y z
N MET A 1 43.98 -19.54 -21.36
CA MET A 1 44.32 -19.67 -19.95
C MET A 1 45.24 -18.53 -19.56
N ARG A 2 44.72 -17.54 -18.89
CA ARG A 2 45.47 -16.59 -18.04
C ARG A 2 44.46 -16.06 -17.05
N ASN A 3 44.52 -16.54 -15.81
CA ASN A 3 43.85 -15.99 -14.67
C ASN A 3 44.43 -14.60 -14.40
N SER A 4 43.61 -13.56 -14.43
CA SER A 4 43.93 -12.28 -13.82
C SER A 4 43.26 -12.27 -12.45
N GLU A 5 44.04 -12.49 -11.42
CA GLU A 5 43.65 -12.27 -10.00
C GLU A 5 43.30 -10.80 -9.82
N CYS A 6 42.13 -10.56 -9.29
CA CYS A 6 41.64 -9.22 -8.93
C CYS A 6 41.95 -9.01 -7.44
N GLY A 7 42.93 -8.14 -7.16
CA GLY A 7 43.25 -7.74 -5.79
C GLY A 7 42.14 -6.93 -5.17
N ILE A 8 41.63 -7.38 -4.06
CA ILE A 8 40.58 -6.72 -3.28
C ILE A 8 41.27 -5.85 -2.21
N SER A 9 40.96 -4.56 -2.21
CA SER A 9 41.30 -3.65 -1.10
C SER A 9 40.16 -3.61 -0.08
N GLU A 10 40.46 -3.91 1.17
CA GLU A 10 39.49 -4.14 2.28
C GLU A 10 38.84 -2.85 2.89
N ASN A 11 38.95 -1.68 2.27
CA ASN A 11 38.48 -0.42 2.87
C ASN A 11 37.52 0.36 1.95
N ALA A 12 36.28 -0.11 1.78
CA ALA A 12 35.24 0.66 1.10
C ALA A 12 33.94 0.72 1.91
N THR A 13 33.86 1.66 2.83
CA THR A 13 32.63 2.04 3.55
C THR A 13 32.15 3.41 3.09
N ARG A 14 31.17 3.46 2.24
CA ARG A 14 30.16 4.48 1.89
C ARG A 14 30.01 4.66 0.38
N PHE A 15 28.78 4.39 -0.10
CA PHE A 15 28.42 4.59 -1.49
C PHE A 15 27.47 5.78 -1.59
N ASP A 16 27.86 6.79 -2.35
CA ASP A 16 27.00 7.88 -2.85
C ASP A 16 26.89 7.66 -4.36
N CYS A 17 25.75 7.08 -4.82
CA CYS A 17 25.56 6.71 -6.22
C CYS A 17 24.93 7.85 -7.00
N LYS A 18 25.70 8.69 -7.66
CA LYS A 18 25.16 9.74 -8.54
C LYS A 18 25.11 9.40 -10.03
N GLU A 19 25.93 8.48 -10.54
CA GLU A 19 25.83 7.99 -11.93
C GLU A 19 26.41 6.60 -12.08
N ILE A 20 25.66 5.71 -12.73
CA ILE A 20 26.09 4.35 -13.05
C ILE A 20 26.20 4.22 -14.57
N LEU A 21 27.42 4.06 -15.08
CA LEU A 21 27.67 3.78 -16.49
C LEU A 21 27.83 2.27 -16.72
N ILE A 22 27.03 1.73 -17.63
CA ILE A 22 27.13 0.32 -18.06
C ILE A 22 28.05 0.28 -19.29
N LYS A 23 29.19 -0.41 -19.18
CA LYS A 23 30.05 -0.74 -20.33
C LYS A 23 30.01 -2.24 -20.57
N ASP A 24 29.67 -2.63 -21.79
CA ASP A 24 29.73 -4.01 -22.24
C ASP A 24 31.08 -4.27 -22.94
N LYS A 25 31.85 -5.21 -22.46
CA LYS A 25 33.04 -5.72 -23.12
C LYS A 25 32.95 -7.24 -23.10
N ASN A 26 32.81 -7.86 -24.23
CA ASN A 26 32.77 -9.33 -24.43
C ASN A 26 31.56 -10.01 -23.76
N ASN A 27 30.34 -9.50 -23.92
CA ASN A 27 29.11 -10.02 -23.32
C ASN A 27 29.14 -10.14 -21.78
N LYS A 28 29.99 -9.37 -21.10
CA LYS A 28 29.98 -9.22 -19.63
C LYS A 28 29.66 -7.78 -19.27
N LYS A 29 28.52 -7.56 -18.65
CA LYS A 29 28.10 -6.25 -18.14
C LYS A 29 28.96 -5.89 -16.92
N GLN A 30 29.63 -4.73 -16.93
CA GLN A 30 30.36 -4.17 -15.79
C GLN A 30 29.78 -2.82 -15.46
N LEU A 31 29.46 -2.61 -14.19
CA LEU A 31 28.98 -1.35 -13.66
C LEU A 31 30.12 -0.59 -12.97
N PHE A 32 30.26 0.72 -13.26
CA PHE A 32 31.21 1.61 -12.62
C PHE A 32 30.45 2.77 -11.99
N ALA A 33 30.69 3.06 -10.73
CA ALA A 33 30.34 4.34 -10.11
C ALA A 33 31.59 5.21 -10.08
N GLU A 34 31.45 6.55 -10.10
CA GLU A 34 32.58 7.49 -10.17
C GLU A 34 33.77 7.05 -9.30
N ASN A 35 34.86 6.65 -9.97
CA ASN A 35 36.17 6.31 -9.40
C ASN A 35 36.28 5.11 -8.42
N HIS A 36 35.25 4.26 -8.27
CA HIS A 36 35.34 3.10 -7.40
C HIS A 36 34.88 1.81 -8.11
N PHE A 37 35.70 0.75 -8.02
CA PHE A 37 35.36 -0.56 -8.53
C PHE A 37 34.38 -1.24 -7.57
N ILE A 38 33.16 -1.53 -8.06
CA ILE A 38 32.17 -2.28 -7.28
C ILE A 38 32.46 -3.79 -7.44
N PRO A 39 32.76 -4.55 -6.38
CA PRO A 39 32.99 -5.97 -6.46
C PRO A 39 31.81 -6.71 -7.09
N TYR A 40 32.09 -7.73 -7.89
CA TYR A 40 31.07 -8.56 -8.55
C TYR A 40 30.06 -9.17 -7.56
N SER A 41 30.48 -9.45 -6.31
CA SER A 41 29.62 -9.91 -5.22
C SER A 41 28.60 -8.84 -4.79
N ALA A 42 29.01 -7.58 -4.71
CA ALA A 42 28.10 -6.47 -4.41
C ALA A 42 27.18 -6.16 -5.59
N LEU A 43 27.68 -6.24 -6.83
CA LEU A 43 26.89 -6.15 -8.05
C LEU A 43 25.87 -7.30 -8.16
N LYS A 44 26.29 -8.52 -7.82
CA LYS A 44 25.41 -9.68 -7.76
C LYS A 44 24.33 -9.49 -6.69
N CYS A 45 24.69 -9.01 -5.52
CA CYS A 45 23.73 -8.72 -4.44
C CYS A 45 22.73 -7.60 -4.82
N ILE A 46 23.19 -6.56 -5.56
CA ILE A 46 22.34 -5.50 -6.09
C ILE A 46 21.47 -6.01 -7.25
N TYR A 47 22.01 -6.85 -8.11
CA TYR A 47 21.30 -7.44 -9.25
C TYR A 47 20.31 -8.51 -8.80
N ASP A 48 20.70 -9.42 -7.90
CA ASP A 48 19.83 -10.44 -7.30
C ASP A 48 18.70 -9.82 -6.44
N ARG A 49 18.91 -8.63 -5.87
CA ARG A 49 17.84 -7.89 -5.17
C ARG A 49 16.78 -7.30 -6.11
N ARG A 50 17.06 -7.11 -7.40
CA ARG A 50 16.20 -6.39 -8.35
C ARG A 50 15.28 -7.28 -9.21
N THR A 51 15.45 -8.61 -9.24
CA THR A 51 14.98 -9.36 -10.42
C THR A 51 14.16 -10.64 -10.18
N ASN A 52 13.67 -10.93 -8.97
CA ASN A 52 12.99 -12.21 -8.74
C ASN A 52 11.52 -12.11 -8.34
N MET A 53 10.93 -10.91 -8.30
CA MET A 53 9.52 -10.80 -7.94
C MET A 53 8.66 -11.27 -9.10
N LYS A 54 7.69 -12.14 -8.79
CA LYS A 54 6.60 -12.53 -9.69
C LYS A 54 5.30 -11.93 -9.20
N VAL A 55 4.44 -11.56 -10.12
CA VAL A 55 3.09 -11.09 -9.82
C VAL A 55 2.07 -11.80 -10.68
N TYR A 56 0.89 -12.04 -10.13
CA TYR A 56 -0.21 -12.53 -10.93
C TYR A 56 -0.78 -11.39 -11.78
N ASN A 57 -0.66 -11.53 -13.09
CA ASN A 57 -1.20 -10.58 -14.05
C ASN A 57 -2.63 -11.00 -14.44
N THR A 58 -3.62 -10.16 -14.13
CA THR A 58 -5.02 -10.42 -14.46
C THR A 58 -5.24 -10.52 -15.97
N LEU A 59 -4.47 -9.76 -16.76
CA LEU A 59 -4.57 -9.77 -18.23
C LEU A 59 -4.22 -11.14 -18.84
N THR A 60 -3.17 -11.78 -18.33
CA THR A 60 -2.72 -13.09 -18.84
C THR A 60 -3.21 -14.27 -17.99
N ARG A 61 -3.73 -14.00 -16.78
CA ARG A 61 -4.12 -15.00 -15.77
C ARG A 61 -2.98 -15.91 -15.33
N GLN A 62 -1.75 -15.40 -15.35
CA GLN A 62 -0.55 -16.15 -14.97
C GLN A 62 0.30 -15.37 -13.99
N LYS A 63 1.13 -16.08 -13.21
CA LYS A 63 2.23 -15.45 -12.48
C LYS A 63 3.38 -15.21 -13.45
N GLU A 64 3.82 -13.99 -13.56
CA GLU A 64 4.86 -13.53 -14.47
C GLU A 64 5.97 -12.83 -13.70
N ASP A 65 7.18 -12.86 -14.25
CA ASP A 65 8.29 -12.07 -13.71
C ASP A 65 7.98 -10.57 -13.85
N LEU A 66 8.06 -9.83 -12.75
CA LEU A 66 7.79 -8.39 -12.73
C LEU A 66 9.02 -7.63 -13.24
N ILE A 67 9.01 -7.32 -14.52
CA ILE A 67 10.10 -6.63 -15.22
C ILE A 67 9.67 -5.19 -15.54
N PRO A 68 10.33 -4.16 -15.00
CA PRO A 68 9.96 -2.78 -15.28
C PRO A 68 10.34 -2.37 -16.72
N ILE A 69 9.56 -1.46 -17.30
CA ILE A 69 9.81 -0.82 -18.60
C ILE A 69 11.16 -0.10 -18.56
N THR A 70 11.39 0.65 -17.50
CA THR A 70 12.67 1.33 -17.24
C THR A 70 13.41 0.61 -16.12
N PRO A 71 14.60 0.03 -16.35
CA PRO A 71 15.33 -0.72 -15.33
C PRO A 71 15.52 0.07 -14.04
N GLY A 72 15.02 -0.47 -12.93
CA GLY A 72 15.10 0.13 -11.59
C GLY A 72 14.04 1.19 -11.29
N GLU A 73 13.05 1.41 -12.17
CA GLU A 73 11.93 2.32 -11.94
C GLU A 73 10.60 1.64 -12.23
N TYR A 74 9.60 1.84 -11.39
CA TYR A 74 8.23 1.39 -11.61
C TYR A 74 7.28 2.56 -11.65
N LYS A 75 6.40 2.57 -12.65
CA LYS A 75 5.26 3.48 -12.80
C LYS A 75 3.98 2.72 -12.45
N ILE A 76 3.32 3.13 -11.38
CA ILE A 76 2.13 2.46 -10.85
C ILE A 76 0.96 3.44 -10.83
N TYR A 77 -0.16 3.04 -11.40
CA TYR A 77 -1.43 3.74 -11.29
C TYR A 77 -2.42 2.91 -10.49
N ALA A 78 -2.99 3.49 -9.43
CA ALA A 78 -4.07 2.90 -8.65
C ALA A 78 -5.33 3.76 -8.78
N CYS A 79 -6.44 3.18 -9.23
CA CYS A 79 -7.71 3.88 -9.23
C CYS A 79 -8.10 4.30 -7.82
N GLY A 80 -8.29 5.61 -7.63
CA GLY A 80 -8.66 6.20 -6.36
C GLY A 80 -10.17 6.22 -6.12
N PRO A 81 -10.61 6.67 -4.94
CA PRO A 81 -12.02 6.70 -4.60
C PRO A 81 -12.76 7.88 -5.24
N THR A 82 -14.07 7.70 -5.46
CA THR A 82 -14.99 8.82 -5.64
C THR A 82 -15.24 9.46 -4.27
N VAL A 83 -14.89 10.73 -4.13
CA VAL A 83 -14.84 11.44 -2.84
C VAL A 83 -16.16 12.11 -2.47
N TYR A 84 -17.17 11.29 -2.17
CA TYR A 84 -18.50 11.77 -1.77
C TYR A 84 -18.88 11.36 -0.33
N ASN A 85 -18.09 10.52 0.31
CA ASN A 85 -18.35 10.01 1.68
C ASN A 85 -17.03 9.47 2.28
N TYR A 86 -17.04 9.17 3.59
CA TYR A 86 -15.97 8.42 4.25
C TYR A 86 -15.72 7.10 3.53
N ILE A 87 -14.44 6.69 3.47
CA ILE A 87 -14.07 5.40 2.92
C ILE A 87 -14.60 4.27 3.82
N HIS A 88 -15.10 3.22 3.18
CA HIS A 88 -15.55 2.03 3.87
C HIS A 88 -14.42 0.99 3.95
N ILE A 89 -14.61 -0.02 4.80
CA ILE A 89 -13.62 -1.05 5.04
C ILE A 89 -13.13 -1.75 3.75
N GLY A 90 -13.99 -1.86 2.73
CA GLY A 90 -13.64 -2.40 1.41
C GLY A 90 -12.61 -1.54 0.66
N ASN A 91 -12.63 -0.20 0.86
CA ASN A 91 -11.66 0.70 0.25
C ASN A 91 -10.28 0.62 0.94
N ALA A 92 -10.24 0.22 2.22
CA ALA A 92 -8.98 0.07 2.96
C ALA A 92 -8.05 -0.97 2.31
N ARG A 93 -8.63 -2.01 1.68
CA ARG A 93 -7.85 -3.11 1.14
C ARG A 93 -6.91 -2.70 0.01
N PRO A 94 -7.38 -2.13 -1.12
CA PRO A 94 -6.50 -1.70 -2.20
C PRO A 94 -5.44 -0.71 -1.73
N ILE A 95 -5.80 0.27 -0.87
CA ILE A 95 -4.83 1.27 -0.42
C ILE A 95 -3.74 0.67 0.47
N CYS A 96 -4.05 -0.31 1.34
CA CYS A 96 -3.05 -1.01 2.15
C CYS A 96 -2.18 -1.96 1.31
N VAL A 97 -2.80 -2.75 0.43
CA VAL A 97 -2.09 -3.75 -0.40
C VAL A 97 -1.11 -3.08 -1.36
N PHE A 98 -1.53 -2.03 -2.06
CA PHE A 98 -0.67 -1.36 -3.04
C PHE A 98 0.34 -0.41 -2.40
N ASP A 99 0.10 0.07 -1.16
CA ASP A 99 1.13 0.70 -0.35
C ASP A 99 2.23 -0.31 0.03
N VAL A 100 1.88 -1.54 0.40
CA VAL A 100 2.87 -2.60 0.67
C VAL A 100 3.65 -2.97 -0.60
N LEU A 101 2.98 -3.07 -1.76
CA LEU A 101 3.67 -3.28 -3.04
C LEU A 101 4.72 -2.19 -3.29
N ARG A 102 4.32 -0.91 -3.15
CA ARG A 102 5.22 0.23 -3.30
C ARG A 102 6.39 0.15 -2.34
N ARG A 103 6.12 -0.06 -1.04
CA ARG A 103 7.16 -0.16 0.01
C ARG A 103 8.13 -1.31 -0.29
N TYR A 104 7.62 -2.44 -0.75
CA TYR A 104 8.46 -3.58 -1.08
C TYR A 104 9.34 -3.33 -2.31
N LEU A 105 8.81 -2.75 -3.37
CA LEU A 105 9.61 -2.39 -4.56
C LEU A 105 10.70 -1.36 -4.21
N GLU A 106 10.39 -0.37 -3.36
CA GLU A 106 11.37 0.59 -2.85
C GLU A 106 12.42 -0.09 -1.95
N TYR A 107 12.01 -1.02 -1.08
CA TYR A 107 12.91 -1.84 -0.25
C TYR A 107 13.88 -2.66 -1.10
N ARG A 108 13.42 -3.17 -2.26
CA ARG A 108 14.25 -3.86 -3.25
C ARG A 108 15.15 -2.91 -4.07
N GLY A 109 15.17 -1.61 -3.72
CA GLY A 109 16.05 -0.59 -4.30
C GLY A 109 15.56 -0.01 -5.61
N ASN A 110 14.27 -0.12 -5.93
CA ASN A 110 13.68 0.51 -7.10
C ASN A 110 13.11 1.89 -6.74
N LYS A 111 13.07 2.78 -7.71
CA LYS A 111 12.29 4.02 -7.65
C LYS A 111 10.86 3.70 -8.05
N VAL A 112 9.88 4.19 -7.28
CA VAL A 112 8.46 4.01 -7.59
C VAL A 112 7.78 5.36 -7.77
N THR A 113 7.18 5.57 -8.92
CA THR A 113 6.26 6.68 -9.16
C THR A 113 4.85 6.13 -9.03
N PHE A 114 4.18 6.45 -7.92
CA PHE A 114 2.86 5.96 -7.58
C PHE A 114 1.84 7.08 -7.75
N VAL A 115 0.87 6.90 -8.65
CA VAL A 115 -0.22 7.85 -8.90
C VAL A 115 -1.53 7.24 -8.45
N GLN A 116 -2.30 7.99 -7.65
CA GLN A 116 -3.65 7.62 -7.25
C GLN A 116 -4.54 8.85 -7.36
N ASN A 117 -5.55 8.79 -8.21
CA ASN A 117 -6.45 9.90 -8.45
C ASN A 117 -7.50 10.08 -7.35
N PHE A 118 -8.13 11.25 -7.38
CA PHE A 118 -9.46 11.47 -6.78
C PHE A 118 -10.47 11.76 -7.89
N THR A 119 -11.53 10.96 -7.95
CA THR A 119 -12.73 11.32 -8.72
C THR A 119 -13.50 12.33 -7.89
N ASP A 120 -13.28 13.61 -8.19
CA ASP A 120 -13.83 14.77 -7.47
C ASP A 120 -15.04 15.41 -8.16
N ILE A 121 -15.51 14.78 -9.25
CA ILE A 121 -16.75 15.10 -9.96
C ILE A 121 -17.45 13.81 -10.45
N ASP A 122 -18.65 13.56 -9.95
CA ASP A 122 -19.45 12.36 -10.26
C ASP A 122 -20.91 12.60 -9.84
N ASP A 123 -21.85 11.83 -10.38
CA ASP A 123 -23.26 11.90 -10.00
C ASP A 123 -23.49 11.80 -8.48
N LYS A 124 -22.70 10.98 -7.78
CA LYS A 124 -22.82 10.80 -6.31
C LYS A 124 -22.40 12.06 -5.55
N ILE A 125 -21.37 12.76 -6.04
CA ILE A 125 -20.90 14.02 -5.44
C ILE A 125 -21.94 15.11 -5.66
N ILE A 126 -22.48 15.23 -6.88
CA ILE A 126 -23.52 16.21 -7.23
C ILE A 126 -24.79 15.98 -6.38
N ASN A 127 -25.25 14.73 -6.28
CA ASN A 127 -26.41 14.39 -5.47
C ASN A 127 -26.18 14.72 -3.99
N ARG A 128 -25.01 14.40 -3.45
CA ARG A 128 -24.64 14.71 -2.07
C ARG A 128 -24.58 16.22 -1.81
N ALA A 129 -24.01 16.98 -2.73
CA ALA A 129 -23.96 18.43 -2.67
C ALA A 129 -25.38 19.06 -2.64
N ASN A 130 -26.27 18.55 -3.47
CA ASN A 130 -27.67 18.97 -3.50
C ASN A 130 -28.42 18.62 -2.19
N GLU A 131 -28.15 17.43 -1.62
CA GLU A 131 -28.73 16.99 -0.33
C GLU A 131 -28.27 17.88 0.83
N GLU A 132 -26.98 18.26 0.85
CA GLU A 132 -26.39 19.08 1.90
C GLU A 132 -26.55 20.59 1.65
N GLY A 133 -26.97 21.01 0.45
CA GLY A 133 -27.15 22.42 0.08
C GLY A 133 -25.84 23.19 -0.05
N VAL A 134 -24.77 22.52 -0.47
CA VAL A 134 -23.42 23.06 -0.65
C VAL A 134 -22.92 22.83 -2.08
N SER A 135 -21.76 23.36 -2.46
CA SER A 135 -21.16 23.09 -3.76
C SER A 135 -20.55 21.67 -3.84
N PHE A 136 -20.44 21.14 -5.06
CA PHE A 136 -19.78 19.85 -5.28
C PHE A 136 -18.30 19.89 -4.86
N SER A 137 -17.63 21.04 -5.00
CA SER A 137 -16.25 21.24 -4.58
C SER A 137 -16.09 21.18 -3.05
N GLU A 138 -17.03 21.73 -2.28
CA GLU A 138 -17.02 21.61 -0.83
C GLU A 138 -17.15 20.16 -0.37
N ILE A 139 -17.99 19.35 -1.05
CA ILE A 139 -18.12 17.91 -0.77
C ILE A 139 -16.81 17.20 -1.11
N SER A 140 -16.26 17.39 -2.30
CA SER A 140 -15.05 16.69 -2.72
C SER A 140 -13.84 17.04 -1.86
N GLU A 141 -13.59 18.33 -1.57
CA GLU A 141 -12.49 18.76 -0.71
C GLU A 141 -12.62 18.21 0.72
N LYS A 142 -13.82 18.24 1.29
CA LYS A 142 -14.11 17.64 2.60
C LYS A 142 -13.71 16.16 2.62
N TYR A 143 -14.19 15.36 1.66
CA TYR A 143 -13.94 13.92 1.68
C TYR A 143 -12.55 13.52 1.17
N ILE A 144 -11.85 14.38 0.43
CA ILE A 144 -10.40 14.22 0.20
C ILE A 144 -9.63 14.38 1.52
N ALA A 145 -9.95 15.40 2.33
CA ALA A 145 -9.31 15.58 3.64
C ALA A 145 -9.59 14.40 4.58
N GLU A 146 -10.83 13.91 4.60
CA GLU A 146 -11.20 12.73 5.39
C GLU A 146 -10.51 11.45 4.91
N TYR A 147 -10.38 11.26 3.59
CA TYR A 147 -9.60 10.17 3.01
C TYR A 147 -8.14 10.21 3.49
N LYS A 148 -7.50 11.39 3.41
CA LYS A 148 -6.10 11.56 3.84
C LYS A 148 -5.92 11.24 5.32
N THR A 149 -6.89 11.62 6.16
CA THR A 149 -6.89 11.30 7.59
C THR A 149 -6.93 9.77 7.81
N ASP A 150 -7.85 9.07 7.16
CA ASP A 150 -7.98 7.62 7.31
C ASP A 150 -6.79 6.87 6.69
N ALA A 151 -6.26 7.32 5.55
CA ALA A 151 -5.08 6.75 4.91
C ALA A 151 -3.82 6.92 5.80
N ALA A 152 -3.64 8.10 6.41
CA ALA A 152 -2.57 8.35 7.36
C ALA A 152 -2.70 7.47 8.61
N GLY A 153 -3.92 7.33 9.15
CA GLY A 153 -4.20 6.40 10.24
C GLY A 153 -3.82 4.96 9.90
N LEU A 154 -4.11 4.52 8.69
CA LEU A 154 -3.69 3.21 8.16
C LEU A 154 -2.18 3.13 7.83
N ASN A 155 -1.38 4.16 8.11
CA ASN A 155 0.03 4.27 7.74
C ASN A 155 0.29 4.07 6.23
N VAL A 156 -0.66 4.48 5.39
CA VAL A 156 -0.51 4.50 3.94
C VAL A 156 0.30 5.73 3.55
N ARG A 157 1.36 5.56 2.76
CA ARG A 157 2.17 6.68 2.27
C ARG A 157 1.40 7.47 1.23
N GLU A 158 1.50 8.78 1.27
CA GLU A 158 0.92 9.62 0.21
C GLU A 158 1.45 9.20 -1.17
N ALA A 159 0.59 9.19 -2.17
CA ALA A 159 1.01 8.92 -3.54
C ALA A 159 2.01 9.99 -4.00
N THR A 160 2.83 9.66 -4.99
CA THR A 160 3.74 10.64 -5.61
C THR A 160 2.94 11.81 -6.19
N VAL A 161 1.75 11.49 -6.75
CA VAL A 161 0.78 12.48 -7.22
C VAL A 161 -0.63 11.98 -6.91
N HIS A 162 -1.48 12.88 -6.41
CA HIS A 162 -2.92 12.68 -6.27
C HIS A 162 -3.66 13.62 -7.22
N PRO A 163 -3.78 13.31 -8.52
CA PRO A 163 -4.48 14.18 -9.46
C PRO A 163 -6.00 14.13 -9.21
N LYS A 164 -6.67 15.27 -9.44
CA LYS A 164 -8.12 15.40 -9.43
C LYS A 164 -8.66 15.41 -10.86
N ALA A 165 -9.82 14.84 -11.10
CA ALA A 165 -10.44 14.84 -12.42
C ALA A 165 -10.70 16.28 -12.91
N THR A 166 -11.18 17.17 -12.02
CA THR A 166 -11.48 18.57 -12.34
C THR A 166 -10.26 19.40 -12.74
N GLU A 167 -9.04 19.00 -12.36
CA GLU A 167 -7.79 19.67 -12.71
C GLU A 167 -7.17 19.13 -14.03
N ASN A 168 -7.85 18.17 -14.70
CA ASN A 168 -7.34 17.48 -15.87
C ASN A 168 -8.32 17.46 -17.04
N ILE A 169 -9.25 18.43 -17.10
CA ILE A 169 -10.31 18.52 -18.11
C ILE A 169 -9.73 18.66 -19.53
N ASP A 170 -8.70 19.48 -19.72
CA ASP A 170 -8.08 19.68 -21.03
C ASP A 170 -7.48 18.38 -21.58
N GLU A 171 -6.83 17.58 -20.73
CA GLU A 171 -6.27 16.28 -21.10
C GLU A 171 -7.39 15.28 -21.46
N ILE A 172 -8.48 15.30 -20.69
CA ILE A 172 -9.66 14.48 -20.95
C ILE A 172 -10.26 14.82 -22.33
N ILE A 173 -10.46 16.10 -22.60
CA ILE A 173 -10.98 16.58 -23.90
C ILE A 173 -10.06 16.13 -25.04
N ALA A 174 -8.74 16.31 -24.90
CA ALA A 174 -7.77 15.93 -25.93
C ALA A 174 -7.80 14.43 -26.28
N ILE A 175 -7.99 13.56 -25.27
CA ILE A 175 -8.14 12.11 -25.51
C ILE A 175 -9.46 11.84 -26.25
N ILE A 176 -10.55 12.46 -25.84
CA ILE A 176 -11.86 12.27 -26.46
C ILE A 176 -11.84 12.72 -27.92
N GLU A 177 -11.24 13.88 -28.23
CA GLU A 177 -11.07 14.36 -29.61
C GLU A 177 -10.31 13.34 -30.46
N THR A 178 -9.18 12.83 -29.92
CA THR A 178 -8.39 11.78 -30.59
C THR A 178 -9.20 10.52 -30.86
N LEU A 179 -10.03 10.10 -29.91
CA LEU A 179 -10.89 8.92 -30.06
C LEU A 179 -11.99 9.13 -31.11
N ILE A 180 -12.54 10.35 -31.22
CA ILE A 180 -13.51 10.73 -32.29
C ILE A 180 -12.82 10.73 -33.65
N GLU A 181 -11.66 11.37 -33.78
CA GLU A 181 -10.88 11.41 -35.02
C GLU A 181 -10.53 10.02 -35.54
N LYS A 182 -10.13 9.12 -34.63
CA LYS A 182 -9.83 7.72 -34.96
C LYS A 182 -11.07 6.86 -35.18
N GLY A 183 -12.27 7.42 -34.94
CA GLY A 183 -13.55 6.76 -35.17
C GLY A 183 -13.98 5.77 -34.08
N TYR A 184 -13.36 5.73 -32.94
CA TYR A 184 -13.75 4.89 -31.79
C TYR A 184 -14.85 5.52 -30.93
N ALA A 185 -15.00 6.84 -31.00
CA ALA A 185 -16.03 7.58 -30.29
C ALA A 185 -16.92 8.37 -31.24
N TYR A 186 -18.07 8.82 -30.77
CA TYR A 186 -19.01 9.64 -31.51
C TYR A 186 -19.78 10.59 -30.59
N GLN A 187 -20.11 11.76 -31.12
CA GLN A 187 -21.01 12.70 -30.47
C GLN A 187 -22.48 12.33 -30.71
N ALA A 188 -23.28 12.44 -29.69
CA ALA A 188 -24.73 12.36 -29.73
C ALA A 188 -25.31 13.51 -28.89
N GLU A 189 -25.91 14.50 -29.52
CA GLU A 189 -26.31 15.78 -28.92
C GLU A 189 -25.12 16.45 -28.18
N HIS A 190 -25.17 16.56 -26.86
CA HIS A 190 -24.12 17.12 -26.02
C HIS A 190 -23.26 16.05 -25.30
N ASP A 191 -23.57 14.78 -25.52
CA ASP A 191 -22.82 13.66 -24.99
C ASP A 191 -21.81 13.13 -26.01
N VAL A 192 -20.75 12.49 -25.50
CA VAL A 192 -19.81 11.71 -26.33
C VAL A 192 -19.73 10.30 -25.78
N TYR A 193 -19.89 9.32 -26.65
CA TYR A 193 -19.84 7.90 -26.32
C TYR A 193 -18.68 7.21 -27.02
N PHE A 194 -18.04 6.28 -26.30
CA PHE A 194 -17.11 5.30 -26.86
C PHE A 194 -17.91 4.09 -27.36
N SER A 195 -17.49 3.51 -28.49
CA SER A 195 -18.11 2.33 -29.07
C SER A 195 -17.22 1.09 -28.91
N PRO A 196 -17.45 0.23 -27.89
CA PRO A 196 -16.65 -0.96 -27.64
C PRO A 196 -16.59 -1.93 -28.83
N ALA A 197 -17.64 -2.02 -29.61
CA ALA A 197 -17.69 -2.87 -30.81
C ALA A 197 -16.62 -2.54 -31.87
N LYS A 198 -16.01 -1.35 -31.81
CA LYS A 198 -14.92 -0.94 -32.69
C LYS A 198 -13.52 -1.32 -32.19
N PHE A 199 -13.39 -1.72 -30.95
CA PHE A 199 -12.13 -2.20 -30.36
C PHE A 199 -12.15 -3.73 -30.33
N ALA A 200 -11.46 -4.35 -31.26
CA ALA A 200 -11.49 -5.82 -31.46
C ALA A 200 -11.04 -6.63 -30.23
N GLU A 201 -10.21 -6.03 -29.37
CA GLU A 201 -9.70 -6.67 -28.16
C GLU A 201 -10.54 -6.35 -26.90
N TYR A 202 -11.72 -5.72 -27.04
CA TYR A 202 -12.57 -5.42 -25.89
C TYR A 202 -12.98 -6.69 -25.16
N GLY A 203 -12.81 -6.72 -23.85
CA GLY A 203 -13.03 -7.90 -23.02
C GLY A 203 -11.76 -8.71 -22.72
N LYS A 204 -10.59 -8.26 -23.18
CA LYS A 204 -9.32 -8.98 -22.97
C LYS A 204 -8.88 -9.06 -21.50
N LEU A 205 -9.22 -8.07 -20.67
CA LEU A 205 -8.90 -8.07 -19.24
C LEU A 205 -9.90 -8.90 -18.44
N SER A 206 -11.20 -8.69 -18.70
CA SER A 206 -12.28 -9.42 -18.02
C SER A 206 -12.41 -10.85 -18.49
N HIS A 207 -11.83 -11.18 -19.66
CA HIS A 207 -11.95 -12.46 -20.35
C HIS A 207 -13.40 -12.86 -20.63
N GLN A 208 -14.26 -11.87 -20.87
CA GLN A 208 -15.66 -12.08 -21.23
C GLN A 208 -15.86 -11.70 -22.70
N PRO A 209 -16.46 -12.60 -23.51
CA PRO A 209 -16.80 -12.26 -24.88
C PRO A 209 -17.75 -11.07 -24.92
N LEU A 210 -17.57 -10.17 -25.89
CA LEU A 210 -18.43 -9.00 -26.06
C LEU A 210 -19.91 -9.38 -26.18
N GLU A 211 -20.23 -10.51 -26.83
CA GLU A 211 -21.57 -11.03 -26.99
C GLU A 211 -22.28 -11.32 -25.66
N ASP A 212 -21.54 -11.89 -24.70
CA ASP A 212 -22.06 -12.17 -23.35
C ASP A 212 -22.29 -10.89 -22.56
N LEU A 213 -21.39 -9.91 -22.71
CA LEU A 213 -21.51 -8.57 -22.11
C LEU A 213 -22.71 -7.81 -22.70
N MET A 214 -22.93 -7.90 -24.00
CA MET A 214 -24.08 -7.28 -24.69
C MET A 214 -25.42 -7.84 -24.21
N SER A 215 -25.50 -9.13 -23.91
CA SER A 215 -26.75 -9.77 -23.45
C SER A 215 -27.22 -9.23 -22.08
N GLY A 216 -26.31 -8.72 -21.24
CA GLY A 216 -26.60 -8.11 -19.94
C GLY A 216 -26.78 -6.61 -19.97
N ALA A 217 -26.41 -5.95 -21.05
CA ALA A 217 -26.44 -4.49 -21.16
C ALA A 217 -27.87 -3.99 -21.45
N ARG A 218 -28.25 -2.88 -20.83
CA ARG A 218 -29.55 -2.22 -21.04
C ARG A 218 -29.34 -0.77 -21.41
N ILE A 219 -30.13 -0.27 -22.37
CA ILE A 219 -30.26 1.16 -22.61
C ILE A 219 -31.27 1.71 -21.60
N ASN A 220 -30.86 2.68 -20.81
CA ASN A 220 -31.76 3.37 -19.88
C ASN A 220 -32.67 4.32 -20.67
N VAL A 221 -33.87 4.55 -20.12
CA VAL A 221 -34.80 5.51 -20.71
C VAL A 221 -34.16 6.90 -20.69
N GLY A 222 -34.04 7.53 -21.89
CA GLY A 222 -33.44 8.85 -22.05
C GLY A 222 -31.95 8.85 -22.49
N GLU A 223 -31.29 7.68 -22.59
CA GLU A 223 -29.96 7.59 -23.20
C GLU A 223 -30.07 7.59 -24.75
N ILE A 224 -29.18 8.37 -25.36
CA ILE A 224 -29.12 8.58 -26.84
C ILE A 224 -27.97 7.80 -27.49
N LYS A 225 -27.38 6.85 -26.75
CA LYS A 225 -26.32 5.96 -27.26
C LYS A 225 -26.82 5.01 -28.34
N ARG A 226 -25.95 4.67 -29.30
CA ARG A 226 -26.29 3.82 -30.46
C ARG A 226 -26.46 2.36 -30.09
N GLU A 227 -25.55 1.87 -29.19
CA GLU A 227 -25.54 0.47 -28.78
C GLU A 227 -25.56 0.38 -27.23
N PRO A 228 -26.16 -0.69 -26.68
CA PRO A 228 -26.26 -0.85 -25.21
C PRO A 228 -24.92 -0.80 -24.47
N MET A 229 -23.85 -1.27 -25.09
CA MET A 229 -22.51 -1.32 -24.50
C MET A 229 -21.74 0.00 -24.61
N ASP A 230 -22.21 0.95 -25.43
CA ASP A 230 -21.56 2.24 -25.55
C ASP A 230 -21.54 2.94 -24.18
N PHE A 231 -20.42 3.51 -23.81
CA PHE A 231 -20.26 4.19 -22.53
C PHE A 231 -19.82 5.65 -22.70
N ALA A 232 -20.29 6.48 -21.78
CA ALA A 232 -20.08 7.92 -21.87
C ALA A 232 -18.61 8.29 -21.58
N LEU A 233 -18.02 9.07 -22.49
CA LEU A 233 -16.74 9.76 -22.32
C LEU A 233 -16.94 11.19 -21.82
N TRP A 234 -18.00 11.86 -22.32
CA TRP A 234 -18.45 13.18 -21.91
C TRP A 234 -19.95 13.18 -21.76
N LYS A 235 -20.45 13.81 -20.69
CA LYS A 235 -21.88 13.94 -20.41
C LYS A 235 -22.26 15.41 -20.46
N GLY A 236 -23.20 15.77 -21.30
CA GLY A 236 -23.80 17.11 -21.34
C GLY A 236 -24.38 17.47 -19.98
N SER A 237 -24.15 18.70 -19.51
CA SER A 237 -24.65 19.17 -18.22
C SER A 237 -26.16 19.41 -18.25
N LYS A 238 -26.81 19.08 -17.16
CA LYS A 238 -28.20 19.46 -16.92
C LYS A 238 -28.26 20.83 -16.22
N PRO A 239 -29.40 21.53 -16.31
CA PRO A 239 -29.54 22.80 -15.60
C PRO A 239 -29.23 22.68 -14.11
N GLY A 240 -28.28 23.51 -13.64
CA GLY A 240 -27.83 23.52 -12.23
C GLY A 240 -26.71 22.55 -11.88
N GLU A 241 -26.28 21.68 -12.81
CA GLU A 241 -25.10 20.84 -12.63
C GLU A 241 -23.81 21.62 -12.92
N PRO A 242 -22.69 21.25 -12.29
CA PRO A 242 -21.36 21.75 -12.65
C PRO A 242 -20.99 21.32 -14.06
N TYR A 243 -20.31 22.20 -14.80
CA TYR A 243 -19.89 21.93 -16.16
C TYR A 243 -18.54 22.60 -16.51
N TRP A 244 -17.94 22.10 -17.57
CA TRP A 244 -16.82 22.68 -18.27
C TRP A 244 -17.16 22.85 -19.73
N GLU A 245 -16.58 23.87 -20.37
CA GLU A 245 -16.73 24.08 -21.82
C GLU A 245 -15.95 23.00 -22.59
N SER A 246 -16.52 22.51 -23.65
CA SER A 246 -15.92 21.52 -24.52
C SER A 246 -16.35 21.72 -25.98
N PRO A 247 -15.71 21.10 -26.98
CA PRO A 247 -16.15 21.13 -28.36
C PRO A 247 -17.58 20.59 -28.58
N TRP A 248 -18.11 19.83 -27.63
CA TRP A 248 -19.45 19.21 -27.71
C TRP A 248 -20.51 20.00 -26.91
N GLY A 249 -20.09 21.09 -26.29
CA GLY A 249 -20.91 21.91 -25.40
C GLY A 249 -20.56 21.75 -23.93
N GLN A 250 -21.38 22.39 -23.08
CA GLN A 250 -21.20 22.34 -21.63
C GLN A 250 -21.48 20.95 -21.09
N GLY A 251 -20.54 20.40 -20.30
CA GLY A 251 -20.66 19.05 -19.77
C GLY A 251 -19.56 18.71 -18.77
N ARG A 252 -19.45 17.43 -18.48
CA ARG A 252 -18.48 16.87 -17.55
C ARG A 252 -17.96 15.51 -18.01
N PRO A 253 -16.79 15.05 -17.49
CA PRO A 253 -16.22 13.76 -17.85
C PRO A 253 -17.14 12.58 -17.52
N GLY A 254 -17.06 11.52 -18.33
CA GLY A 254 -17.47 10.19 -17.94
C GLY A 254 -16.46 9.60 -16.94
N TRP A 255 -16.91 8.69 -16.10
CA TRP A 255 -16.09 8.12 -15.01
C TRP A 255 -14.80 7.42 -15.48
N HIS A 256 -14.83 6.76 -16.63
CA HIS A 256 -13.70 5.92 -17.09
C HIS A 256 -12.58 6.73 -17.75
N ILE A 257 -12.92 7.86 -18.39
CA ILE A 257 -11.93 8.66 -19.12
C ILE A 257 -10.98 9.43 -18.21
N GLU A 258 -11.40 9.69 -16.99
CA GLU A 258 -10.60 10.40 -15.99
C GLU A 258 -9.26 9.69 -15.75
N CYS A 259 -9.31 8.38 -15.43
CA CYS A 259 -8.12 7.59 -15.13
C CYS A 259 -7.21 7.46 -16.35
N SER A 260 -7.76 7.26 -17.55
CA SER A 260 -6.98 7.22 -18.80
C SER A 260 -6.22 8.52 -19.03
N ALA A 261 -6.87 9.67 -18.82
CA ALA A 261 -6.27 10.99 -19.03
C ALA A 261 -5.20 11.29 -17.96
N MET A 262 -5.51 11.06 -16.70
CA MET A 262 -4.56 11.31 -15.61
C MET A 262 -3.37 10.35 -15.68
N ASN A 263 -3.58 9.08 -16.04
CA ASN A 263 -2.47 8.15 -16.28
C ASN A 263 -1.54 8.67 -17.37
N ARG A 264 -2.08 9.01 -18.55
CA ARG A 264 -1.30 9.51 -19.67
C ARG A 264 -0.47 10.74 -19.31
N LYS A 265 -1.08 11.70 -18.61
CA LYS A 265 -0.43 12.96 -18.21
C LYS A 265 0.72 12.74 -17.23
N TYR A 266 0.54 11.92 -16.20
CA TYR A 266 1.49 11.81 -15.10
C TYR A 266 2.47 10.64 -15.23
N LEU A 267 2.12 9.60 -15.96
CA LEU A 267 2.94 8.39 -16.11
C LEU A 267 3.32 8.07 -17.56
N GLY A 268 2.57 8.60 -18.54
CA GLY A 268 2.78 8.37 -19.95
C GLY A 268 1.80 7.36 -20.55
N GLU A 269 2.02 7.01 -21.82
CA GLU A 269 1.11 6.18 -22.62
C GLU A 269 1.06 4.72 -22.16
N THR A 270 2.21 4.19 -21.72
CA THR A 270 2.36 2.83 -21.19
C THR A 270 3.00 2.86 -19.81
N ILE A 271 2.43 2.11 -18.88
CA ILE A 271 2.91 2.00 -17.50
C ILE A 271 3.26 0.56 -17.14
N ASP A 272 4.01 0.39 -16.03
CA ASP A 272 4.37 -0.94 -15.54
C ASP A 272 3.16 -1.63 -14.93
N ILE A 273 2.50 -1.02 -13.95
CA ILE A 273 1.44 -1.67 -13.16
C ILE A 273 0.22 -0.76 -13.09
N HIS A 274 -0.94 -1.30 -13.47
CA HIS A 274 -2.25 -0.74 -13.16
C HIS A 274 -2.95 -1.61 -12.12
N CYS A 275 -3.52 -1.02 -11.08
CA CYS A 275 -4.04 -1.78 -9.95
C CYS A 275 -5.33 -1.20 -9.35
N GLY A 276 -6.12 -2.09 -8.70
CA GLY A 276 -7.38 -1.74 -8.05
C GLY A 276 -8.10 -2.94 -7.46
N GLY A 277 -9.36 -2.77 -7.08
CA GLY A 277 -10.23 -3.87 -6.65
C GLY A 277 -10.68 -4.76 -7.81
N GLN A 278 -11.01 -6.01 -7.55
CA GLN A 278 -11.56 -6.93 -8.57
C GLN A 278 -12.89 -6.43 -9.19
N ASP A 279 -13.63 -5.60 -8.48
CA ASP A 279 -14.85 -4.95 -8.99
C ASP A 279 -14.58 -3.94 -10.11
N LEU A 280 -13.35 -3.45 -10.21
CA LEU A 280 -12.94 -2.52 -11.26
C LEU A 280 -12.52 -3.23 -12.56
N ILE A 281 -12.25 -4.54 -12.54
CA ILE A 281 -11.86 -5.30 -13.74
C ILE A 281 -12.84 -5.00 -14.87
N PHE A 282 -14.15 -5.10 -14.57
CA PHE A 282 -15.22 -4.77 -15.49
C PHE A 282 -16.34 -3.98 -14.76
N PRO A 283 -16.81 -2.87 -15.34
CA PRO A 283 -16.42 -2.33 -16.67
C PRO A 283 -15.23 -1.36 -16.64
N HIS A 284 -14.76 -0.89 -15.45
CA HIS A 284 -13.91 0.31 -15.33
C HIS A 284 -12.56 0.14 -16.05
N HIS A 285 -11.74 -0.82 -15.65
CA HIS A 285 -10.41 -1.05 -16.22
C HIS A 285 -10.45 -1.55 -17.66
N GLU A 286 -11.46 -2.34 -18.03
CA GLU A 286 -11.67 -2.74 -19.43
C GLU A 286 -11.93 -1.51 -20.31
N ASN A 287 -12.73 -0.55 -19.82
CA ASN A 287 -13.01 0.69 -20.53
C ASN A 287 -11.78 1.61 -20.60
N GLU A 288 -10.97 1.66 -19.54
CA GLU A 288 -9.71 2.39 -19.55
C GLU A 288 -8.71 1.84 -20.58
N ILE A 289 -8.61 0.50 -20.71
CA ILE A 289 -7.82 -0.16 -21.75
C ILE A 289 -8.30 0.30 -23.12
N ALA A 290 -9.59 0.19 -23.38
CA ALA A 290 -10.17 0.56 -24.68
C ALA A 290 -9.89 2.02 -25.03
N GLN A 291 -10.09 2.94 -24.09
CA GLN A 291 -9.81 4.37 -24.27
C GLN A 291 -8.32 4.63 -24.54
N SER A 292 -7.45 4.11 -23.69
CA SER A 292 -6.02 4.40 -23.73
C SER A 292 -5.34 3.77 -24.94
N GLU A 293 -5.62 2.50 -25.24
CA GLU A 293 -4.98 1.80 -26.36
C GLU A 293 -5.50 2.29 -27.72
N CYS A 294 -6.80 2.58 -27.84
CA CYS A 294 -7.32 3.20 -29.05
C CYS A 294 -6.77 4.62 -29.27
N CYS A 295 -6.59 5.39 -28.18
CA CYS A 295 -6.02 6.73 -28.26
C CYS A 295 -4.53 6.69 -28.63
N ASN A 296 -3.73 5.90 -27.92
CA ASN A 296 -2.27 5.93 -27.99
C ASN A 296 -1.70 4.97 -29.05
N GLY A 297 -2.40 3.87 -29.37
CA GLY A 297 -1.90 2.82 -30.28
C GLY A 297 -0.81 1.95 -29.65
N ALA A 298 -0.74 1.92 -28.31
CA ALA A 298 0.22 1.17 -27.52
C ALA A 298 -0.48 0.49 -26.33
N PRO A 299 0.07 -0.60 -25.77
CA PRO A 299 -0.47 -1.23 -24.57
C PRO A 299 -0.56 -0.23 -23.41
N PHE A 300 -1.66 -0.28 -22.65
CA PHE A 300 -1.88 0.66 -21.56
C PHE A 300 -1.02 0.32 -20.33
N ALA A 301 -1.04 -0.92 -19.89
CA ALA A 301 -0.23 -1.38 -18.78
C ALA A 301 0.32 -2.80 -19.04
N HIS A 302 1.56 -3.05 -18.56
CA HIS A 302 2.16 -4.39 -18.67
C HIS A 302 1.54 -5.37 -17.69
N TYR A 303 1.28 -4.92 -16.44
CA TYR A 303 0.74 -5.78 -15.39
C TYR A 303 -0.54 -5.17 -14.81
N TRP A 304 -1.54 -6.03 -14.63
CA TRP A 304 -2.84 -5.70 -14.03
C TRP A 304 -2.99 -6.46 -12.73
N MET A 305 -2.97 -5.74 -11.61
CA MET A 305 -3.06 -6.34 -10.27
C MET A 305 -4.37 -5.98 -9.59
N HIS A 306 -5.12 -6.98 -9.16
CA HIS A 306 -6.43 -6.78 -8.53
C HIS A 306 -6.51 -7.49 -7.18
N ASN A 307 -6.89 -6.74 -6.14
CA ASN A 307 -7.16 -7.31 -4.84
C ASN A 307 -8.59 -7.87 -4.76
N GLY A 308 -8.75 -8.95 -3.99
CA GLY A 308 -10.05 -9.58 -3.76
C GLY A 308 -11.00 -8.73 -2.91
N PHE A 309 -12.26 -9.11 -2.89
CA PHE A 309 -13.32 -8.43 -2.14
C PHE A 309 -13.18 -8.58 -0.62
N ILE A 310 -13.86 -7.70 0.11
CA ILE A 310 -14.15 -7.88 1.53
C ILE A 310 -15.61 -8.31 1.67
N THR A 311 -15.82 -9.41 2.40
CA THR A 311 -17.13 -9.81 2.91
C THR A 311 -17.25 -9.42 4.38
N VAL A 312 -18.43 -9.23 4.87
CA VAL A 312 -18.74 -8.98 6.28
C VAL A 312 -19.55 -10.17 6.79
N ASP A 313 -19.02 -10.90 7.74
CA ASP A 313 -19.63 -12.15 8.24
C ASP A 313 -20.05 -13.11 7.11
N ASN A 314 -19.15 -13.28 6.12
CA ASN A 314 -19.32 -14.07 4.90
C ASN A 314 -20.42 -13.57 3.95
N GLU A 315 -20.96 -12.40 4.14
CA GLU A 315 -21.92 -11.76 3.25
C GLU A 315 -21.32 -10.57 2.49
N LYS A 316 -21.86 -10.29 1.31
CA LYS A 316 -21.48 -9.08 0.56
C LYS A 316 -21.89 -7.83 1.36
N MET A 317 -20.96 -6.91 1.55
CA MET A 317 -21.21 -5.63 2.21
C MET A 317 -22.18 -4.77 1.38
N SER A 318 -23.22 -4.23 2.03
CA SER A 318 -24.15 -3.28 1.41
C SER A 318 -24.84 -2.40 2.46
N LYS A 319 -25.15 -1.14 2.10
CA LYS A 319 -25.88 -0.23 2.97
C LYS A 319 -27.29 -0.76 3.32
N SER A 320 -27.97 -1.41 2.37
CA SER A 320 -29.31 -1.97 2.57
C SER A 320 -29.37 -3.12 3.57
N LYS A 321 -28.25 -3.82 3.79
CA LYS A 321 -28.15 -4.90 4.78
C LYS A 321 -27.72 -4.44 6.16
N GLY A 322 -27.38 -3.16 6.33
CA GLY A 322 -26.88 -2.62 7.60
C GLY A 322 -25.49 -3.12 8.00
N ASN A 323 -24.76 -3.79 7.09
CA ASN A 323 -23.41 -4.32 7.30
C ASN A 323 -22.33 -3.47 6.62
N PHE A 324 -22.57 -2.17 6.50
CA PHE A 324 -21.66 -1.19 5.90
C PHE A 324 -20.93 -0.44 7.01
N PHE A 325 -19.60 -0.57 7.06
CA PHE A 325 -18.76 0.06 8.07
C PHE A 325 -17.74 0.99 7.41
N THR A 326 -17.59 2.21 7.94
CA THR A 326 -16.51 3.10 7.54
C THR A 326 -15.21 2.65 8.22
N VAL A 327 -14.07 2.97 7.59
CA VAL A 327 -12.75 2.72 8.20
C VAL A 327 -12.64 3.40 9.57
N ARG A 328 -13.17 4.61 9.68
CA ARG A 328 -13.15 5.40 10.92
C ARG A 328 -13.92 4.78 12.05
N ASP A 329 -15.13 4.28 11.78
CA ASP A 329 -15.96 3.61 12.80
C ASP A 329 -15.26 2.38 13.36
N VAL A 330 -14.63 1.60 12.48
CA VAL A 330 -13.86 0.41 12.88
C VAL A 330 -12.60 0.81 13.65
N ALA A 331 -11.90 1.86 13.19
CA ALA A 331 -10.67 2.32 13.83
C ALA A 331 -10.89 2.86 15.24
N GLN A 332 -12.03 3.50 15.51
CA GLN A 332 -12.39 3.95 16.85
C GLN A 332 -12.48 2.80 17.86
N GLN A 333 -12.85 1.60 17.41
CA GLN A 333 -13.02 0.43 18.28
C GLN A 333 -11.76 -0.43 18.37
N TYR A 334 -11.02 -0.58 17.27
CA TYR A 334 -9.95 -1.57 17.14
C TYR A 334 -8.58 -0.98 16.81
N GLY A 335 -8.50 0.30 16.47
CA GLY A 335 -7.31 0.96 15.95
C GLY A 335 -7.11 0.73 14.45
N TYR A 336 -6.50 1.72 13.78
CA TYR A 336 -6.19 1.65 12.35
C TYR A 336 -5.21 0.52 12.01
N GLU A 337 -4.27 0.25 12.89
CA GLU A 337 -3.24 -0.75 12.66
C GLU A 337 -3.82 -2.17 12.59
N ALA A 338 -4.85 -2.49 13.40
CA ALA A 338 -5.55 -3.75 13.33
C ALA A 338 -6.27 -3.94 11.98
N ILE A 339 -6.84 -2.84 11.45
CA ILE A 339 -7.44 -2.84 10.12
C ILE A 339 -6.36 -3.11 9.06
N ARG A 340 -5.23 -2.38 9.12
CA ARG A 340 -4.12 -2.57 8.18
C ARG A 340 -3.63 -4.01 8.20
N LEU A 341 -3.38 -4.58 9.36
CA LEU A 341 -2.93 -5.97 9.48
C LEU A 341 -3.95 -6.94 8.88
N LEU A 342 -5.26 -6.73 9.12
CA LEU A 342 -6.31 -7.53 8.51
C LEU A 342 -6.24 -7.45 6.97
N MET A 343 -6.06 -6.25 6.37
CA MET A 343 -6.03 -6.07 4.92
C MET A 343 -4.89 -6.83 4.23
N ILE A 344 -3.79 -7.07 4.95
CA ILE A 344 -2.60 -7.74 4.43
C ILE A 344 -2.38 -9.13 5.03
N SER A 345 -3.33 -9.66 5.81
CA SER A 345 -3.20 -10.94 6.53
C SER A 345 -3.33 -12.19 5.66
N CYS A 346 -3.78 -12.04 4.42
CA CYS A 346 -3.91 -13.13 3.45
C CYS A 346 -3.42 -12.68 2.08
N GLN A 347 -3.31 -13.66 1.14
CA GLN A 347 -2.97 -13.36 -0.25
C GLN A 347 -3.94 -12.31 -0.81
N TYR A 348 -3.38 -11.21 -1.39
CA TYR A 348 -4.15 -10.03 -1.78
C TYR A 348 -5.31 -10.31 -2.75
N ARG A 349 -5.20 -11.34 -3.60
CA ARG A 349 -6.24 -11.73 -4.55
C ARG A 349 -7.40 -12.51 -3.91
N SER A 350 -7.18 -13.13 -2.76
CA SER A 350 -8.20 -13.89 -2.05
C SER A 350 -9.20 -12.97 -1.35
N PRO A 351 -10.48 -13.30 -1.25
CA PRO A 351 -11.42 -12.52 -0.45
C PRO A 351 -11.02 -12.54 1.03
N ILE A 352 -11.29 -11.45 1.75
CA ILE A 352 -11.16 -11.38 3.22
C ILE A 352 -12.55 -11.33 3.83
N ASN A 353 -12.76 -12.14 4.86
CA ASN A 353 -13.94 -12.02 5.71
C ASN A 353 -13.62 -11.08 6.89
N TYR A 354 -14.21 -9.90 6.88
CA TYR A 354 -14.22 -9.00 8.01
C TYR A 354 -15.21 -9.51 9.05
N SER A 355 -14.72 -9.77 10.24
CA SER A 355 -15.52 -10.16 11.41
C SER A 355 -14.88 -9.63 12.69
N TYR A 356 -15.63 -9.60 13.78
CA TYR A 356 -15.09 -9.29 15.10
C TYR A 356 -13.88 -10.16 15.45
N ASP A 357 -14.01 -11.47 15.25
CA ASP A 357 -12.95 -12.43 15.61
C ASP A 357 -11.67 -12.21 14.80
N SER A 358 -11.79 -11.90 13.50
CA SER A 358 -10.63 -11.64 12.64
C SER A 358 -9.86 -10.38 13.07
N LEU A 359 -10.57 -9.31 13.48
CA LEU A 359 -9.93 -8.11 14.02
C LEU A 359 -9.27 -8.35 15.37
N MET A 360 -9.93 -9.10 16.27
CA MET A 360 -9.36 -9.43 17.58
C MET A 360 -8.09 -10.28 17.44
N GLN A 361 -8.03 -11.20 16.48
CA GLN A 361 -6.82 -11.97 16.15
C GLN A 361 -5.70 -11.05 15.63
N CYS A 362 -6.03 -10.09 14.76
CA CYS A 362 -5.07 -9.08 14.30
C CYS A 362 -4.55 -8.23 15.46
N LYS A 363 -5.43 -7.75 16.35
CA LYS A 363 -5.05 -6.98 17.54
C LYS A 363 -4.13 -7.77 18.46
N ALA A 364 -4.45 -9.04 18.75
CA ALA A 364 -3.58 -9.92 19.55
C ALA A 364 -2.21 -10.16 18.90
N SER A 365 -2.18 -10.28 17.56
CA SER A 365 -0.94 -10.42 16.79
C SER A 365 -0.09 -9.15 16.87
N LEU A 366 -0.68 -7.98 16.74
CA LEU A 366 -0.01 -6.69 16.87
C LEU A 366 0.53 -6.50 18.29
N THR A 367 -0.25 -6.81 19.32
CA THR A 367 0.23 -6.76 20.73
C THR A 367 1.52 -7.53 20.91
N ARG A 368 1.65 -8.72 20.30
CA ARG A 368 2.89 -9.51 20.36
C ARG A 368 4.06 -8.84 19.66
N LEU A 369 3.83 -8.18 18.52
CA LEU A 369 4.86 -7.45 17.78
C LEU A 369 5.31 -6.21 18.57
N HIS A 370 4.37 -5.41 19.07
CA HIS A 370 4.66 -4.25 19.92
C HIS A 370 5.41 -4.67 21.20
N THR A 371 4.96 -5.72 21.88
CA THR A 371 5.66 -6.24 23.07
C THR A 371 7.11 -6.61 22.77
N CYS A 372 7.38 -7.20 21.60
CA CYS A 372 8.75 -7.49 21.19
C CYS A 372 9.55 -6.20 20.99
N ARG A 373 8.99 -5.21 20.30
CA ARG A 373 9.67 -3.93 20.04
C ARG A 373 9.93 -3.15 21.33
N ASP A 374 8.95 -3.07 22.22
CA ASP A 374 9.10 -2.44 23.54
C ASP A 374 10.15 -3.17 24.40
N SER A 375 10.21 -4.51 24.28
CA SER A 375 11.21 -5.31 24.98
C SER A 375 12.62 -5.04 24.47
N LEU A 376 12.77 -4.82 23.16
CA LEU A 376 14.04 -4.43 22.56
C LEU A 376 14.47 -3.04 23.02
N ASP A 377 13.56 -2.05 23.09
CA ASP A 377 13.88 -0.72 23.60
C ASP A 377 14.29 -0.75 25.07
N PHE A 378 13.55 -1.49 25.88
CA PHE A 378 13.90 -1.69 27.28
C PHE A 378 15.26 -2.40 27.45
N ALA A 379 15.51 -3.44 26.61
CA ALA A 379 16.78 -4.14 26.63
C ALA A 379 17.94 -3.23 26.21
N LEU A 380 17.75 -2.37 25.21
CA LEU A 380 18.75 -1.41 24.75
C LEU A 380 19.12 -0.40 25.86
N ALA A 381 18.10 0.12 26.56
CA ALA A 381 18.29 1.08 27.65
C ALA A 381 19.04 0.47 28.85
N ASN A 382 18.97 -0.86 29.03
CA ASN A 382 19.59 -1.59 30.14
C ASN A 382 20.67 -2.59 29.67
N ALA A 383 21.16 -2.43 28.43
CA ALA A 383 22.13 -3.35 27.83
C ALA A 383 23.47 -3.32 28.57
N GLY A 384 24.10 -4.48 28.65
CA GLY A 384 25.46 -4.67 29.13
C GLY A 384 26.52 -4.41 28.07
N GLU A 385 27.69 -5.03 28.23
CA GLU A 385 28.78 -4.96 27.26
C GLU A 385 28.39 -5.64 25.95
N ASP A 386 29.06 -5.24 24.89
CA ASP A 386 28.90 -5.80 23.54
C ASP A 386 29.34 -7.28 23.50
N VAL A 387 28.68 -8.10 22.71
CA VAL A 387 29.17 -9.44 22.37
C VAL A 387 30.40 -9.33 21.46
N ALA A 388 31.23 -10.37 21.48
CA ALA A 388 32.37 -10.46 20.58
C ALA A 388 31.94 -10.37 19.09
N ALA A 389 32.81 -9.83 18.24
CA ALA A 389 32.52 -9.62 16.82
C ALA A 389 32.08 -10.90 16.09
N GLU A 390 32.64 -12.05 16.44
CA GLU A 390 32.26 -13.34 15.86
C GLU A 390 30.81 -13.75 16.22
N GLN A 391 30.39 -13.48 17.47
CA GLN A 391 29.03 -13.76 17.94
C GLN A 391 28.02 -12.81 17.27
N LEU A 392 28.37 -11.52 17.15
CA LEU A 392 27.55 -10.55 16.44
C LEU A 392 27.39 -10.95 14.97
N ALA A 393 28.47 -11.32 14.29
CA ALA A 393 28.42 -11.75 12.89
C ALA A 393 27.55 -13.00 12.69
N ALA A 394 27.59 -13.96 13.62
CA ALA A 394 26.72 -15.14 13.56
C ALA A 394 25.24 -14.78 13.74
N LEU A 395 24.94 -13.82 14.64
CA LEU A 395 23.58 -13.30 14.84
C LEU A 395 23.08 -12.54 13.62
N GLU A 396 23.89 -11.65 13.05
CA GLU A 396 23.55 -10.90 11.83
C GLU A 396 23.33 -11.85 10.62
N GLN A 397 24.13 -12.91 10.51
CA GLN A 397 23.91 -13.95 9.49
C GLN A 397 22.54 -14.64 9.68
N SER A 398 22.12 -14.88 10.93
CA SER A 398 20.78 -15.42 11.20
C SER A 398 19.66 -14.45 10.77
N PHE A 399 19.84 -13.15 11.03
CA PHE A 399 18.91 -12.10 10.61
C PHE A 399 18.85 -11.98 9.09
N ASP A 400 19.96 -12.14 8.37
CA ASP A 400 19.98 -12.20 6.92
C ASP A 400 19.18 -13.39 6.38
N GLY A 401 19.16 -14.50 7.10
CA GLY A 401 18.28 -15.64 6.82
C GLY A 401 16.79 -15.27 6.88
N TYR A 402 16.36 -14.48 7.88
CA TYR A 402 14.98 -13.98 7.97
C TYR A 402 14.66 -12.95 6.88
N ARG A 403 15.61 -12.06 6.54
CA ARG A 403 15.45 -11.15 5.40
C ARG A 403 15.23 -11.92 4.09
N ALA A 404 16.04 -12.94 3.85
CA ALA A 404 15.92 -13.76 2.66
C ALA A 404 14.57 -14.48 2.59
N LYS A 405 14.12 -15.09 3.69
CA LYS A 405 12.84 -15.77 3.78
C LYS A 405 11.65 -14.80 3.61
N PHE A 406 11.74 -13.60 4.17
CA PHE A 406 10.76 -12.54 3.97
C PHE A 406 10.67 -12.13 2.51
N CYS A 407 11.83 -11.90 1.86
CA CYS A 407 11.88 -11.56 0.45
C CYS A 407 11.35 -12.70 -0.45
N GLU A 408 11.66 -13.96 -0.14
CA GLU A 408 11.13 -15.12 -0.86
C GLU A 408 9.61 -15.15 -0.85
N ALA A 409 8.99 -14.88 0.31
CA ALA A 409 7.53 -14.77 0.42
C ALA A 409 6.98 -13.58 -0.40
N MET A 410 7.59 -12.42 -0.27
CA MET A 410 7.13 -11.20 -0.96
C MET A 410 7.36 -11.27 -2.48
N ASP A 411 8.42 -11.93 -2.93
CA ASP A 411 8.71 -12.16 -4.35
C ASP A 411 7.72 -13.14 -5.00
N ASP A 412 7.03 -13.98 -4.23
CA ASP A 412 5.99 -14.86 -4.72
C ASP A 412 4.60 -14.20 -4.68
N ASP A 413 4.37 -13.27 -5.59
CA ASP A 413 3.06 -12.63 -5.79
C ASP A 413 2.59 -11.83 -4.57
N LEU A 414 3.51 -11.09 -3.95
CA LEU A 414 3.23 -10.25 -2.77
C LEU A 414 2.57 -11.05 -1.64
N ASN A 415 3.13 -12.23 -1.29
CA ASN A 415 2.59 -13.11 -0.25
C ASN A 415 2.87 -12.54 1.15
N THR A 416 2.09 -11.55 1.53
CA THR A 416 2.20 -10.88 2.84
C THR A 416 1.87 -11.82 4.00
N ALA A 417 1.07 -12.86 3.79
CA ALA A 417 0.72 -13.83 4.83
C ALA A 417 1.97 -14.60 5.31
N ASP A 418 2.77 -15.14 4.39
CA ASP A 418 4.00 -15.85 4.73
C ASP A 418 5.08 -14.88 5.23
N ALA A 419 5.11 -13.66 4.71
CA ALA A 419 5.99 -12.60 5.20
C ALA A 419 5.69 -12.25 6.69
N ILE A 420 4.42 -12.12 7.07
CA ILE A 420 3.97 -11.96 8.46
C ILE A 420 4.36 -13.19 9.30
N GLY A 421 4.20 -14.40 8.76
CA GLY A 421 4.68 -15.63 9.40
C GLY A 421 6.16 -15.57 9.73
N THR A 422 6.98 -15.08 8.79
CA THR A 422 8.43 -14.89 8.97
C THR A 422 8.75 -13.88 10.07
N LEU A 423 7.98 -12.79 10.22
CA LEU A 423 8.12 -11.86 11.34
C LEU A 423 7.91 -12.53 12.68
N PHE A 424 6.89 -13.39 12.82
CA PHE A 424 6.67 -14.12 14.08
C PHE A 424 7.76 -15.16 14.37
N GLU A 425 8.40 -15.71 13.36
CA GLU A 425 9.60 -16.54 13.56
C GLU A 425 10.78 -15.69 14.02
N LEU A 426 11.00 -14.53 13.44
CA LEU A 426 12.00 -13.55 13.86
C LEU A 426 11.78 -13.12 15.33
N VAL A 427 10.54 -12.81 15.71
CA VAL A 427 10.19 -12.47 17.12
C VAL A 427 10.57 -13.60 18.09
N ARG A 428 10.28 -14.86 17.73
CA ARG A 428 10.69 -16.01 18.56
C ARG A 428 12.21 -16.11 18.69
N HIS A 429 12.93 -15.86 17.58
CA HIS A 429 14.39 -15.87 17.57
C HIS A 429 14.96 -14.74 18.43
N ILE A 430 14.45 -13.51 18.28
CA ILE A 430 14.85 -12.34 19.09
C ILE A 430 14.64 -12.63 20.59
N ASN A 431 13.46 -13.14 20.96
CA ASN A 431 13.15 -13.45 22.36
C ASN A 431 14.09 -14.50 22.95
N LYS A 432 14.56 -15.45 22.15
CA LYS A 432 15.42 -16.54 22.60
C LYS A 432 16.90 -16.15 22.65
N GLU A 433 17.40 -15.49 21.60
CA GLU A 433 18.84 -15.29 21.40
C GLU A 433 19.32 -13.88 21.81
N VAL A 434 18.43 -12.88 21.82
CA VAL A 434 18.79 -11.47 22.08
C VAL A 434 18.26 -10.99 23.43
N LEU A 435 16.98 -11.21 23.73
CA LEU A 435 16.33 -10.77 24.97
C LEU A 435 16.64 -11.74 26.13
N THR A 436 17.92 -11.93 26.40
CA THR A 436 18.44 -12.77 27.48
C THR A 436 18.48 -12.01 28.81
N ALA A 437 18.88 -12.69 29.90
CA ALA A 437 19.03 -12.06 31.22
C ALA A 437 20.08 -10.94 31.25
N ALA A 438 21.05 -10.96 30.34
CA ALA A 438 22.07 -9.90 30.16
C ALA A 438 22.21 -9.57 28.68
N PRO A 439 21.29 -8.75 28.11
CA PRO A 439 21.31 -8.43 26.71
C PRO A 439 22.53 -7.57 26.36
N ALA A 440 23.21 -7.91 25.27
CA ALA A 440 24.34 -7.14 24.76
C ALA A 440 23.85 -6.02 23.84
N LYS A 441 24.45 -4.82 23.95
CA LYS A 441 23.98 -3.62 23.25
C LYS A 441 23.97 -3.80 21.73
N ASN A 442 25.10 -4.22 21.15
CA ASN A 442 25.22 -4.39 19.69
C ASN A 442 24.27 -5.47 19.13
N ALA A 443 23.99 -6.54 19.92
CA ALA A 443 23.02 -7.57 19.52
C ALA A 443 21.58 -7.03 19.50
N VAL A 444 21.21 -6.22 20.50
CA VAL A 444 19.89 -5.57 20.56
C VAL A 444 19.72 -4.57 19.42
N GLU A 445 20.74 -3.74 19.13
CA GLU A 445 20.72 -2.80 18.01
C GLU A 445 20.55 -3.51 16.66
N ALA A 446 21.23 -4.63 16.44
CA ALA A 446 21.08 -5.44 15.24
C ALA A 446 19.66 -6.04 15.12
N ALA A 447 19.08 -6.49 16.25
CA ALA A 447 17.71 -7.01 16.27
C ALA A 447 16.66 -5.93 15.99
N ILE A 448 16.78 -4.74 16.59
CA ILE A 448 15.93 -3.58 16.31
C ILE A 448 15.95 -3.26 14.82
N LYS A 449 17.14 -3.18 14.22
CA LYS A 449 17.33 -2.86 12.82
C LYS A 449 16.57 -3.80 11.90
N VAL A 450 16.69 -5.11 12.06
CA VAL A 450 15.99 -6.08 11.20
C VAL A 450 14.49 -6.11 11.47
N PHE A 451 14.07 -5.93 12.73
CA PHE A 451 12.66 -5.89 13.09
C PHE A 451 11.96 -4.68 12.46
N ASP A 452 12.51 -3.46 12.64
CA ASP A 452 11.97 -2.23 12.10
C ASP A 452 12.02 -2.20 10.56
N GLU A 453 13.06 -2.79 9.96
CA GLU A 453 13.20 -2.95 8.51
C GLU A 453 12.02 -3.75 7.93
N LEU A 454 11.75 -4.95 8.45
CA LEU A 454 10.74 -5.84 7.89
C LEU A 454 9.31 -5.41 8.24
N THR A 455 9.06 -4.92 9.46
CA THR A 455 7.76 -4.34 9.82
C THR A 455 7.46 -3.07 9.04
N GLY A 456 8.49 -2.26 8.75
CA GLY A 456 8.40 -1.05 7.93
C GLY A 456 7.97 -1.32 6.47
N VAL A 457 8.38 -2.44 5.88
CA VAL A 457 7.92 -2.88 4.54
C VAL A 457 6.42 -3.18 4.56
N LEU A 458 5.92 -3.85 5.59
CA LEU A 458 4.49 -4.12 5.75
C LEU A 458 3.71 -2.90 6.26
N GLY A 459 4.43 -1.88 6.76
CA GLY A 459 3.86 -0.66 7.34
C GLY A 459 3.09 -0.91 8.63
N ILE A 460 3.47 -1.91 9.40
CA ILE A 460 2.93 -2.26 10.72
C ILE A 460 3.95 -1.95 11.81
N VAL A 461 3.53 -1.99 13.08
CA VAL A 461 4.35 -1.61 14.25
C VAL A 461 4.86 -0.16 14.09
N TYR A 462 3.98 0.72 13.68
CA TYR A 462 4.25 2.15 13.69
C TYR A 462 3.72 2.74 15.01
N ASN A 463 4.48 3.66 15.56
CA ASN A 463 4.02 4.40 16.71
C ASN A 463 2.84 5.28 16.27
N GLU A 464 1.60 4.87 16.58
CA GLU A 464 0.59 5.88 16.84
C GLU A 464 1.24 6.80 17.87
N LYS A 465 1.41 8.09 17.56
CA LYS A 465 1.80 9.06 18.59
C LYS A 465 0.79 8.88 19.71
N LYS A 466 1.19 8.12 20.76
CA LYS A 466 0.52 8.23 22.04
C LYS A 466 0.67 9.70 22.33
N GLU A 467 -0.43 10.45 22.34
CA GLU A 467 -0.44 11.74 23.01
C GLU A 467 0.24 11.45 24.35
N GLU A 468 1.30 12.18 24.65
CA GLU A 468 1.93 12.11 25.96
C GLU A 468 0.84 12.53 26.95
N ASP A 469 0.05 11.54 27.35
CA ASP A 469 -0.94 11.73 28.39
C ASP A 469 -0.10 11.97 29.66
N GLY A 470 -0.22 13.16 30.24
CA GLY A 470 0.57 13.53 31.44
C GLY A 470 0.46 12.54 32.61
N GLY A 471 -0.27 11.43 32.41
CA GLY A 471 -0.35 10.28 33.27
C GLY A 471 0.91 9.39 33.28
N ASP A 472 1.71 9.36 32.22
CA ASP A 472 2.87 8.44 32.15
C ASP A 472 3.99 8.86 33.12
N ALA A 473 4.21 10.15 33.31
CA ALA A 473 5.14 10.64 34.33
C ALA A 473 4.73 10.27 35.77
N ALA A 474 3.42 10.24 36.06
CA ALA A 474 2.90 9.81 37.37
C ALA A 474 3.06 8.30 37.56
N ILE A 475 2.86 7.50 36.50
CA ILE A 475 3.08 6.06 36.52
C ILE A 475 4.55 5.75 36.76
N GLU A 476 5.47 6.40 36.05
CA GLU A 476 6.92 6.23 36.25
C GLU A 476 7.37 6.60 37.67
N ALA A 477 6.82 7.68 38.25
CA ALA A 477 7.09 8.07 39.63
C ALA A 477 6.64 6.99 40.64
N LEU A 478 5.46 6.41 40.45
CA LEU A 478 4.94 5.33 41.28
C LEU A 478 5.77 4.05 41.13
N ILE A 479 6.25 3.71 39.95
CA ILE A 479 7.13 2.57 39.71
C ILE A 479 8.48 2.76 40.38
N ALA A 480 9.06 3.97 40.33
CA ALA A 480 10.29 4.31 41.03
C ALA A 480 10.12 4.19 42.56
N GLU A 481 9.01 4.71 43.09
CA GLU A 481 8.68 4.59 44.51
C GLU A 481 8.49 3.13 44.95
N ARG A 482 7.77 2.31 44.15
CA ARG A 482 7.62 0.88 44.42
C ARG A 482 8.99 0.16 44.46
N THR A 483 9.86 0.51 43.52
CA THR A 483 11.20 -0.06 43.42
C THR A 483 12.04 0.29 44.65
N ALA A 484 11.96 1.54 45.12
CA ALA A 484 12.61 1.98 46.36
C ALA A 484 12.04 1.25 47.57
N ALA A 485 10.73 1.16 47.72
CA ALA A 485 10.08 0.43 48.82
C ALA A 485 10.51 -1.05 48.89
N ARG A 486 10.66 -1.72 47.75
CA ARG A 486 11.17 -3.11 47.67
C ARG A 486 12.63 -3.23 48.12
N LYS A 487 13.49 -2.27 47.75
CA LYS A 487 14.89 -2.23 48.21
C LYS A 487 14.98 -2.06 49.72
N GLU A 488 14.09 -1.28 50.32
CA GLU A 488 13.97 -1.05 51.75
C GLU A 488 13.23 -2.17 52.49
N LYS A 489 12.78 -3.22 51.78
CA LYS A 489 11.95 -4.33 52.28
C LYS A 489 10.60 -3.88 52.86
N ASN A 490 10.10 -2.72 52.46
CA ASN A 490 8.76 -2.23 52.80
C ASN A 490 7.72 -2.83 51.84
N TRP A 491 7.41 -4.10 52.07
CA TRP A 491 6.51 -4.88 51.20
C TRP A 491 5.08 -4.32 51.18
N ALA A 492 4.60 -3.80 52.32
CA ALA A 492 3.25 -3.23 52.42
C ALA A 492 3.08 -2.03 51.45
N ARG A 493 4.07 -1.12 51.40
CA ARG A 493 4.02 0.03 50.49
C ARG A 493 4.18 -0.40 49.05
N ALA A 494 5.03 -1.36 48.77
CA ALA A 494 5.21 -1.89 47.40
C ALA A 494 3.93 -2.53 46.83
N ASP A 495 3.17 -3.25 47.68
CA ASP A 495 1.90 -3.87 47.31
C ASP A 495 0.79 -2.82 47.16
N GLU A 496 0.74 -1.80 48.01
CA GLU A 496 -0.18 -0.68 47.87
C GLU A 496 -0.01 0.04 46.53
N ILE A 497 1.23 0.38 46.15
CA ILE A 497 1.54 1.02 44.87
C ILE A 497 1.18 0.10 43.71
N ARG A 498 1.43 -1.20 43.80
CA ARG A 498 1.05 -2.17 42.78
C ARG A 498 -0.48 -2.16 42.54
N ASN A 499 -1.27 -2.15 43.61
CA ASN A 499 -2.72 -2.11 43.53
C ASN A 499 -3.18 -0.80 42.93
N GLN A 500 -2.59 0.34 43.34
CA GLN A 500 -2.89 1.66 42.74
C GLN A 500 -2.61 1.69 41.23
N LEU A 501 -1.48 1.16 40.78
CA LEU A 501 -1.15 1.05 39.37
C LEU A 501 -2.12 0.12 38.63
N THR A 502 -2.54 -0.98 39.25
CA THR A 502 -3.54 -1.88 38.68
C THR A 502 -4.91 -1.19 38.53
N GLU A 503 -5.34 -0.38 39.52
CA GLU A 503 -6.56 0.43 39.44
C GLU A 503 -6.48 1.50 38.33
N MET A 504 -5.27 2.00 38.02
CA MET A 504 -5.01 2.90 36.92
C MET A 504 -4.91 2.16 35.56
N GLY A 505 -5.18 0.86 35.51
CA GLY A 505 -5.09 0.04 34.28
C GLY A 505 -3.65 -0.23 33.84
N VAL A 506 -2.69 -0.21 34.77
CA VAL A 506 -1.27 -0.47 34.50
C VAL A 506 -0.90 -1.88 34.94
N VAL A 507 -0.31 -2.65 34.06
CA VAL A 507 0.24 -3.99 34.32
C VAL A 507 1.76 -3.87 34.47
N LEU A 508 2.28 -4.40 35.58
CA LEU A 508 3.72 -4.42 35.88
C LEU A 508 4.33 -5.81 35.63
N GLU A 509 5.48 -5.82 34.99
CA GLU A 509 6.32 -7.01 34.82
C GLU A 509 7.69 -6.77 35.46
N ASP A 510 7.98 -7.51 36.52
CA ASP A 510 9.29 -7.45 37.18
C ASP A 510 10.30 -8.29 36.36
N THR A 511 11.31 -7.65 35.78
CA THR A 511 12.38 -8.32 35.00
C THR A 511 13.72 -8.22 35.76
N PRO A 512 14.73 -9.05 35.42
CA PRO A 512 16.08 -8.92 35.98
C PRO A 512 16.72 -7.54 35.72
N GLN A 513 16.31 -6.83 34.68
CA GLN A 513 16.81 -5.51 34.27
C GLN A 513 16.03 -4.35 34.88
N GLY A 514 14.88 -4.60 35.51
CA GLY A 514 14.01 -3.55 36.07
C GLY A 514 12.54 -3.89 35.96
N VAL A 515 11.69 -2.90 36.23
CA VAL A 515 10.23 -3.04 36.12
C VAL A 515 9.81 -2.53 34.74
N LYS A 516 9.18 -3.41 33.96
CA LYS A 516 8.51 -3.06 32.71
C LYS A 516 7.02 -2.88 33.00
N TRP A 517 6.39 -1.95 32.31
CA TRP A 517 4.94 -1.74 32.44
C TRP A 517 4.25 -1.47 31.12
N HIS A 518 2.97 -1.74 31.07
CA HIS A 518 2.09 -1.38 29.96
C HIS A 518 0.67 -1.12 30.46
N ARG A 519 -0.11 -0.37 29.72
CA ARG A 519 -1.54 -0.19 30.01
C ARG A 519 -2.31 -1.44 29.60
N ALA A 520 -3.29 -1.86 30.43
CA ALA A 520 -4.10 -3.07 30.24
C ALA A 520 -5.03 -2.98 28.99
#